data_2f4d0bda0dfbce9a24b90dbeca5772cb
#
_entry.id   2f4d0bda0dfbce9a24b90dbeca5772cb
#
_cell.length_a   1.000
_cell.length_b   1.000
_cell.length_c   1.000
_cell.angle_alpha   90.00
_cell.angle_beta   90.00
_cell.angle_gamma   90.00
#
_symmetry.space_group_name_H-M   'P 1'
#
loop_
_entity.id
_entity.type
_entity.pdbx_description
1 polymer ?
#
loop_
_entity_poly.entity_id
_entity_poly.type
_entity_poly.pdbx_seq_one_letter_code
_entity_poly.pdbx_strand_id
1 'polypeptide(L)'
;DELDEINMGGPTRTLVFDLSELDNPQLHHVYNGVTRAIDHNGYIKDEFYYLANYTGGLRVINVNEIGNERMGEIGFFDTYPSDDKANFAGAWSVYPFFESGIIAINDINSGLFLVKAKNMEN
;
A
#
# COMPACT_ATOMS: atom_id res chain seq x y z
N ASP A 1 -9.70 8.87 -4.86
CA ASP A 1 -10.26 8.33 -3.61
C ASP A 1 -10.63 6.86 -3.78
N GLU A 2 -11.12 6.21 -2.74
CA GLU A 2 -11.49 4.77 -2.77
C GLU A 2 -12.53 4.39 -3.83
N LEU A 3 -13.26 5.34 -4.36
CA LEU A 3 -14.25 5.10 -5.41
C LEU A 3 -13.68 5.28 -6.82
N ASP A 4 -12.49 5.81 -6.96
CA ASP A 4 -11.88 6.07 -8.27
C ASP A 4 -11.66 4.76 -9.03
N GLU A 5 -11.14 3.72 -8.36
CA GLU A 5 -10.90 2.42 -8.97
C GLU A 5 -12.21 1.74 -9.40
N ILE A 6 -13.27 1.90 -8.60
CA ILE A 6 -14.60 1.36 -8.92
C ILE A 6 -15.20 2.09 -10.13
N ASN A 7 -15.13 3.42 -10.14
CA ASN A 7 -15.85 4.25 -11.09
C ASN A 7 -15.11 4.41 -12.44
N MET A 8 -13.78 4.53 -12.39
CA MET A 8 -12.96 4.79 -13.57
C MET A 8 -12.23 3.54 -14.09
N GLY A 9 -12.06 2.54 -13.23
CA GLY A 9 -11.26 1.35 -13.52
C GLY A 9 -9.76 1.69 -13.60
N GLY A 10 -8.94 0.70 -13.95
CA GLY A 10 -7.50 0.82 -14.00
C GLY A 10 -6.82 0.38 -12.69
N PRO A 11 -5.50 0.51 -12.58
CA PRO A 11 -4.77 0.21 -11.34
C PRO A 11 -5.03 1.27 -10.29
N THR A 12 -4.83 0.90 -9.04
CA THR A 12 -4.83 1.85 -7.93
C THR A 12 -3.73 2.90 -8.07
N ARG A 13 -3.94 4.10 -7.52
CA ARG A 13 -3.02 5.22 -7.63
C ARG A 13 -2.72 5.84 -6.28
N THR A 14 -1.44 5.93 -5.94
CA THR A 14 -0.96 6.70 -4.80
C THR A 14 -0.42 8.04 -5.29
N LEU A 15 -1.02 9.14 -4.84
CA LEU A 15 -0.60 10.49 -5.19
C LEU A 15 0.40 11.00 -4.15
N VAL A 16 1.54 11.47 -4.61
CA VAL A 16 2.61 12.04 -3.77
C VAL A 16 2.68 13.53 -4.00
N PHE A 17 2.58 14.30 -2.93
CA PHE A 17 2.66 15.75 -2.98
C PHE A 17 3.92 16.27 -2.29
N ASP A 18 4.56 17.26 -2.89
CA ASP A 18 5.54 18.09 -2.23
C ASP A 18 4.82 19.14 -1.36
N LEU A 19 5.12 19.10 -0.07
CA LEU A 19 4.54 19.98 0.95
C LEU A 19 5.59 20.98 1.51
N SER A 20 6.68 21.24 0.80
CA SER A 20 7.68 22.23 1.21
C SER A 20 7.05 23.63 1.42
N GLU A 21 5.99 23.94 0.68
CA GLU A 21 5.11 25.08 0.89
C GLU A 21 3.70 24.58 1.20
N LEU A 22 3.33 24.57 2.49
CA LEU A 22 2.05 24.01 2.96
C LEU A 22 0.82 24.67 2.35
N ASP A 23 0.92 25.97 2.06
CA ASP A 23 -0.17 26.76 1.44
C ASP A 23 -0.28 26.54 -0.08
N ASN A 24 0.67 25.81 -0.66
CA ASN A 24 0.74 25.56 -2.10
C ASN A 24 1.27 24.15 -2.43
N PRO A 25 0.56 23.07 -2.06
CA PRO A 25 0.97 21.70 -2.32
C PRO A 25 1.13 21.45 -3.83
N GLN A 26 2.24 20.84 -4.23
CA GLN A 26 2.50 20.48 -5.62
C GLN A 26 2.44 18.96 -5.80
N LEU A 27 1.72 18.47 -6.81
CA LEU A 27 1.78 17.06 -7.17
C LEU A 27 3.20 16.76 -7.67
N HIS A 28 3.89 15.87 -6.95
CA HIS A 28 5.26 15.49 -7.24
C HIS A 28 5.33 14.22 -8.10
N HIS A 29 4.58 13.17 -7.72
CA HIS A 29 4.61 11.88 -8.38
C HIS A 29 3.27 11.16 -8.29
N VAL A 30 3.00 10.29 -9.25
CA VAL A 30 1.85 9.36 -9.23
C VAL A 30 2.39 7.94 -9.35
N TYR A 31 2.28 7.17 -8.29
CA TYR A 31 2.59 5.74 -8.32
C TYR A 31 1.33 4.97 -8.72
N ASN A 32 1.44 4.14 -9.75
CA ASN A 32 0.40 3.21 -10.15
C ASN A 32 0.71 1.83 -9.57
N GLY A 33 -0.21 1.29 -8.77
CA GLY A 33 -0.10 -0.05 -8.22
C GLY A 33 -0.21 -1.14 -9.29
N VAL A 34 0.11 -2.36 -8.89
CA VAL A 34 0.11 -3.52 -9.80
C VAL A 34 -1.24 -4.23 -9.88
N THR A 35 -2.17 -3.88 -8.99
CA THR A 35 -3.52 -4.46 -8.94
C THR A 35 -4.59 -3.42 -9.26
N ARG A 36 -5.82 -3.88 -9.41
CA ARG A 36 -7.02 -3.02 -9.51
C ARG A 36 -7.73 -2.87 -8.16
N ALA A 37 -7.18 -3.45 -7.10
CA ALA A 37 -7.71 -3.35 -5.76
C ALA A 37 -7.60 -1.92 -5.24
N ILE A 38 -8.45 -1.57 -4.29
CA ILE A 38 -8.55 -0.23 -3.74
C ILE A 38 -7.46 -0.02 -2.67
N ASP A 39 -6.72 1.09 -2.73
CA ASP A 39 -5.85 1.55 -1.64
C ASP A 39 -6.70 2.09 -0.49
N HIS A 40 -6.40 1.70 0.75
CA HIS A 40 -7.16 2.17 1.89
C HIS A 40 -6.28 2.86 2.93
N ASN A 41 -5.35 2.14 3.55
CA ASN A 41 -4.61 2.60 4.72
C ASN A 41 -3.14 2.22 4.58
N GLY A 42 -2.24 3.07 5.07
CA GLY A 42 -0.83 2.74 4.98
C GLY A 42 0.06 3.53 5.92
N TYR A 43 1.26 2.99 6.14
CA TYR A 43 2.29 3.58 6.97
C TYR A 43 3.65 3.54 6.28
N ILE A 44 4.42 4.60 6.45
CA ILE A 44 5.83 4.62 6.08
C ILE A 44 6.65 4.26 7.31
N LYS A 45 7.54 3.26 7.14
CA LYS A 45 8.57 2.91 8.09
C LYS A 45 9.87 2.73 7.32
N ASP A 46 10.89 3.48 7.74
CA ASP A 46 12.17 3.54 7.05
C ASP A 46 11.98 3.93 5.57
N GLU A 47 12.41 3.11 4.65
CA GLU A 47 12.34 3.34 3.20
C GLU A 47 11.14 2.66 2.53
N PHE A 48 10.17 2.18 3.32
CA PHE A 48 9.08 1.36 2.81
C PHE A 48 7.71 1.91 3.20
N TYR A 49 6.82 1.96 2.22
CA TYR A 49 5.40 2.22 2.40
C TYR A 49 4.65 0.89 2.47
N TYR A 50 4.06 0.63 3.62
CA TYR A 50 3.24 -0.57 3.89
C TYR A 50 1.78 -0.18 3.68
N LEU A 51 1.17 -0.72 2.65
CA LEU A 51 -0.15 -0.35 2.17
C LEU A 51 -1.14 -1.51 2.36
N ALA A 52 -2.27 -1.23 2.99
CA ALA A 52 -3.45 -2.09 2.93
C ALA A 52 -4.22 -1.79 1.64
N ASN A 53 -4.26 -2.75 0.75
CA ASN A 53 -4.80 -2.64 -0.59
C ASN A 53 -6.01 -3.58 -0.75
N TYR A 54 -6.95 -3.55 0.18
CA TYR A 54 -8.16 -4.38 0.20
C TYR A 54 -7.95 -5.79 -0.38
N THR A 55 -8.61 -6.13 -1.51
CA THR A 55 -8.49 -7.43 -2.18
C THR A 55 -7.07 -7.77 -2.65
N GLY A 56 -6.20 -6.77 -2.77
CA GLY A 56 -4.77 -6.95 -3.06
C GLY A 56 -3.91 -7.29 -1.85
N GLY A 57 -4.46 -7.28 -0.64
CA GLY A 57 -3.73 -7.60 0.59
C GLY A 57 -2.76 -6.51 1.05
N LEU A 58 -1.66 -6.92 1.69
CA LEU A 58 -0.54 -6.04 2.02
C LEU A 58 0.34 -5.84 0.78
N ARG A 59 0.66 -4.58 0.47
CA ARG A 59 1.68 -4.19 -0.51
C ARG A 59 2.81 -3.47 0.18
N VAL A 60 4.06 -3.78 -0.17
CA VAL A 60 5.26 -3.12 0.36
C VAL A 60 5.99 -2.44 -0.79
N ILE A 61 6.07 -1.12 -0.72
CA ILE A 61 6.56 -0.26 -1.79
C ILE A 61 7.81 0.45 -1.30
N ASN A 62 8.91 0.33 -2.03
CA ASN A 62 10.13 1.10 -1.77
C ASN A 62 9.91 2.56 -2.16
N VAL A 63 10.18 3.48 -1.22
CA VAL A 63 10.04 4.94 -1.38
C VAL A 63 11.36 5.69 -1.21
N ASN A 64 12.48 4.98 -1.13
CA ASN A 64 13.81 5.59 -0.92
C ASN A 64 14.18 6.61 -1.99
N GLU A 65 13.77 6.38 -3.23
CA GLU A 65 14.02 7.28 -4.34
C GLU A 65 12.82 8.17 -4.73
N ILE A 66 11.91 8.41 -3.79
CA ILE A 66 10.69 9.19 -4.05
C ILE A 66 11.00 10.61 -4.53
N GLY A 67 12.09 11.21 -4.07
CA GLY A 67 12.57 12.52 -4.55
C GLY A 67 12.96 12.53 -6.04
N ASN A 68 13.25 11.37 -6.61
CA ASN A 68 13.53 11.17 -8.04
C ASN A 68 12.30 10.60 -8.79
N GLU A 69 11.10 10.74 -8.22
CA GLU A 69 9.85 10.23 -8.78
C GLU A 69 9.86 8.71 -9.00
N ARG A 70 10.58 7.97 -8.13
CA ARG A 70 10.70 6.52 -8.22
C ARG A 70 10.08 5.85 -7.00
N MET A 71 9.16 4.97 -7.26
CA MET A 71 8.55 4.07 -6.32
C MET A 71 8.40 2.69 -6.96
N GLY A 72 8.52 1.62 -6.18
CA GLY A 72 8.38 0.26 -6.72
C GLY A 72 7.95 -0.74 -5.68
N GLU A 73 7.03 -1.62 -6.03
CA GLU A 73 6.65 -2.74 -5.17
C GLU A 73 7.79 -3.73 -5.04
N ILE A 74 8.13 -4.09 -3.81
CA ILE A 74 9.21 -5.03 -3.48
C ILE A 74 8.70 -6.29 -2.79
N GLY A 75 7.45 -6.31 -2.37
CA GLY A 75 6.83 -7.47 -1.73
C GLY A 75 5.35 -7.29 -1.49
N PHE A 76 4.68 -8.40 -1.27
CA PHE A 76 3.26 -8.41 -0.95
C PHE A 76 2.88 -9.65 -0.12
N PHE A 77 1.74 -9.57 0.54
CA PHE A 77 1.07 -10.72 1.13
C PHE A 77 -0.42 -10.64 0.81
N ASP A 78 -0.88 -11.56 -0.01
CA ASP A 78 -2.28 -11.63 -0.44
C ASP A 78 -3.15 -12.27 0.65
N THR A 79 -4.05 -11.49 1.24
CA THR A 79 -5.01 -11.94 2.25
C THR A 79 -6.35 -12.36 1.63
N TYR A 80 -6.55 -12.08 0.33
CA TYR A 80 -7.81 -12.32 -0.38
C TYR A 80 -7.58 -12.93 -1.78
N PRO A 81 -7.08 -14.18 -1.85
CA PRO A 81 -6.59 -14.77 -3.10
C PRO A 81 -7.66 -15.09 -4.15
N SER A 82 -8.91 -14.73 -3.90
CA SER A 82 -10.01 -14.97 -4.84
C SER A 82 -9.97 -14.07 -6.08
N ASP A 83 -9.62 -12.79 -5.88
CA ASP A 83 -9.47 -11.80 -6.95
C ASP A 83 -8.82 -10.51 -6.42
N ASP A 84 -8.40 -9.63 -7.35
CA ASP A 84 -7.86 -8.29 -7.09
C ASP A 84 -8.80 -7.20 -7.61
N LYS A 85 -10.10 -7.40 -7.56
CA LYS A 85 -11.08 -6.42 -8.04
C LYS A 85 -11.20 -5.24 -7.08
N ALA A 86 -11.59 -4.09 -7.64
CA ALA A 86 -11.96 -2.91 -6.88
C ALA A 86 -13.22 -3.18 -6.05
N ASN A 87 -13.03 -3.69 -4.82
CA ASN A 87 -14.07 -4.11 -3.90
C ASN A 87 -13.59 -3.87 -2.46
N PHE A 88 -14.53 -3.58 -1.55
CA PHE A 88 -14.30 -3.37 -0.11
C PHE A 88 -14.26 -4.70 0.65
N ALA A 89 -13.30 -5.54 0.31
CA ALA A 89 -13.02 -6.83 0.95
C ALA A 89 -11.50 -7.01 1.08
N GLY A 90 -11.06 -7.88 1.98
CA GLY A 90 -9.64 -8.12 2.19
C GLY A 90 -8.99 -7.20 3.23
N ALA A 91 -7.76 -6.77 2.98
CA ALA A 91 -6.94 -6.03 3.93
C ALA A 91 -7.45 -4.60 4.15
N TRP A 92 -7.90 -4.30 5.36
CA TRP A 92 -8.32 -2.96 5.77
C TRP A 92 -7.17 -2.10 6.30
N SER A 93 -6.34 -2.67 7.19
CA SER A 93 -5.23 -1.93 7.78
C SER A 93 -4.01 -2.81 7.99
N VAL A 94 -2.85 -2.16 8.07
CA VAL A 94 -1.56 -2.80 8.36
C VAL A 94 -0.87 -2.05 9.48
N TYR A 95 -0.03 -2.75 10.25
CA TYR A 95 0.80 -2.15 11.29
C TYR A 95 2.21 -2.75 11.27
N PRO A 96 3.23 -2.01 10.82
CA PRO A 96 4.57 -2.53 10.62
C PRO A 96 5.56 -2.21 11.76
N PHE A 97 5.12 -1.59 12.86
CA PHE A 97 6.04 -0.97 13.83
C PHE A 97 6.46 -1.87 14.99
N PHE A 98 6.16 -3.17 14.98
CA PHE A 98 6.68 -4.08 15.99
C PHE A 98 8.20 -4.24 15.86
N GLU A 99 8.93 -4.20 17.00
CA GLU A 99 10.38 -4.42 17.05
C GLU A 99 10.80 -5.80 16.50
N SER A 100 9.92 -6.78 16.60
CA SER A 100 10.12 -8.13 16.07
C SER A 100 10.20 -8.20 14.54
N GLY A 101 9.84 -7.11 13.83
CA GLY A 101 9.68 -7.09 12.38
C GLY A 101 8.41 -7.78 11.88
N ILE A 102 7.51 -8.15 12.80
CA ILE A 102 6.18 -8.66 12.42
C ILE A 102 5.33 -7.49 11.91
N ILE A 103 4.56 -7.75 10.86
CA ILE A 103 3.55 -6.85 10.32
C ILE A 103 2.18 -7.47 10.66
N ALA A 104 1.33 -6.73 11.35
CA ALA A 104 -0.05 -7.12 11.56
C ALA A 104 -0.91 -6.59 10.42
N ILE A 105 -1.80 -7.43 9.89
CA ILE A 105 -2.75 -7.09 8.83
C ILE A 105 -4.14 -7.42 9.33
N ASN A 106 -5.03 -6.42 9.39
CA ASN A 106 -6.44 -6.64 9.64
C ASN A 106 -7.17 -6.83 8.31
N ASP A 107 -7.80 -7.99 8.17
CA ASP A 107 -8.59 -8.35 7.00
C ASP A 107 -10.07 -8.43 7.36
N ILE A 108 -10.93 -7.83 6.54
CA ILE A 108 -12.39 -7.75 6.79
C ILE A 108 -13.01 -9.15 6.82
N ASN A 109 -12.56 -10.05 5.97
CA ASN A 109 -13.16 -11.36 5.77
C ASN A 109 -12.51 -12.44 6.64
N SER A 110 -11.18 -12.34 6.84
CA SER A 110 -10.35 -13.42 7.40
C SER A 110 -9.74 -13.07 8.78
N GLY A 111 -9.93 -11.82 9.25
CA GLY A 111 -9.45 -11.39 10.56
C GLY A 111 -7.99 -10.97 10.58
N LEU A 112 -7.20 -11.44 11.54
CA LEU A 112 -5.83 -10.99 11.77
C LEU A 112 -4.82 -11.93 11.12
N PHE A 113 -3.93 -11.36 10.31
CA PHE A 113 -2.70 -12.01 9.86
C PHE A 113 -1.48 -11.39 10.55
N LEU A 114 -0.53 -12.23 10.93
CA LEU A 114 0.79 -11.82 11.42
C LEU A 114 1.83 -12.36 10.45
N VAL A 115 2.48 -11.48 9.72
CA VAL A 115 3.46 -11.85 8.70
C VAL A 115 4.81 -11.22 9.00
N LYS A 116 5.86 -11.80 8.43
CA LYS A 116 7.22 -11.26 8.48
C LYS A 116 7.83 -11.35 7.10
N ALA A 117 8.56 -10.32 6.70
CA ALA A 117 9.29 -10.36 5.44
C ALA A 117 10.27 -11.53 5.42
N LYS A 118 10.23 -12.30 4.33
CA LYS A 118 11.18 -13.37 4.08
C LYS A 118 12.31 -12.80 3.23
N ASN A 119 13.51 -12.70 3.80
CA ASN A 119 14.70 -12.19 3.12
C ASN A 119 14.63 -10.70 2.69
N MET A 120 14.44 -9.81 3.67
CA MET A 120 14.93 -8.43 3.53
C MET A 120 16.36 -8.36 4.12
N GLU A 121 17.22 -9.30 3.73
CA GLU A 121 18.66 -9.19 3.98
C GLU A 121 19.25 -8.35 2.85
N ASN A 122 19.85 -7.24 3.24
CA ASN A 122 20.65 -6.36 2.38
C ASN A 122 21.87 -7.10 1.81
#